data_70d03417bf92170b9a14ed4a8683ff81
#
_entry.id   70d03417bf92170b9a14ed4a8683ff81
#
_cell.length_a   1.000
_cell.length_b   1.000
_cell.length_c   1.000
_cell.angle_alpha   90.00
_cell.angle_beta   90.00
_cell.angle_gamma   90.00
#
_symmetry.space_group_name_H-M   'P 1'
#
loop_
_entity.id
_entity.type
_entity.pdbx_description
1 polymer ?
#
loop_
_entity_poly.entity_id
_entity_poly.type
_entity_poly.pdbx_seq_one_letter_code
_entity_poly.pdbx_strand_id
1 'polypeptide(L)'
;AIWAIQQYAKHEGVEKARELYGDFVKEVIDYIRDQKHPDMKLMENGLLFANGKDKAITWMNSTVNGKPVVTRSGYIVEFNALWYNALCFYTELMGGVPVEGIDPIIKSMDKSFPETFVKGYNYLFDSVNGSTVDWSVRPNMIFAVALPYSPLTRMQKRAVVDIVTKELLTPKGLRSLSPKSEGYRPYYVGPQYERDLAYHQGTAWPWLLGAYLEAYLRVFGKSGVAFAERMLISLEEEMSLHCIGTIPELFDGNPPFTGRGAVSFAMNVAAILRVVDLLKKYNAE
;
A
#
# COMPACT_ATOMS: atom_id res chain seq x y z
N ALA A 1 10.33 -4.08 -5.32
CA ALA A 1 11.70 -3.77 -5.80
C ALA A 1 11.82 -2.32 -6.25
N ILE A 2 11.09 -1.84 -7.28
CA ILE A 2 11.27 -0.48 -7.88
C ILE A 2 11.11 0.64 -6.84
N TRP A 3 10.10 0.57 -5.96
CA TRP A 3 9.95 1.55 -4.88
C TRP A 3 11.16 1.57 -3.92
N ALA A 4 11.77 0.42 -3.63
CA ALA A 4 12.98 0.36 -2.79
C ALA A 4 14.17 1.02 -3.50
N ILE A 5 14.33 0.81 -4.80
CA ILE A 5 15.36 1.48 -5.61
C ILE A 5 15.11 3.00 -5.64
N GLN A 6 13.85 3.44 -5.71
CA GLN A 6 13.50 4.85 -5.62
C GLN A 6 13.88 5.46 -4.26
N GLN A 7 13.77 4.70 -3.15
CA GLN A 7 14.25 5.17 -1.85
C GLN A 7 15.79 5.21 -1.82
N TYR A 8 16.46 4.22 -2.40
CA TYR A 8 17.91 4.23 -2.56
C TYR A 8 18.38 5.46 -3.35
N ALA A 9 17.72 5.78 -4.47
CA ALA A 9 18.03 6.96 -5.28
C ALA A 9 17.92 8.28 -4.51
N LYS A 10 16.99 8.37 -3.55
CA LYS A 10 16.86 9.56 -2.67
C LYS A 10 18.02 9.73 -1.69
N HIS A 11 18.69 8.66 -1.30
CA HIS A 11 19.81 8.70 -0.37
C HIS A 11 21.17 8.82 -1.08
N GLU A 12 21.33 8.07 -2.17
CA GLU A 12 22.62 7.91 -2.84
C GLU A 12 22.73 8.67 -4.18
N GLY A 13 21.62 9.27 -4.62
CA GLY A 13 21.55 9.99 -5.90
C GLY A 13 20.96 9.14 -7.03
N VAL A 14 20.25 9.82 -7.93
CA VAL A 14 19.57 9.20 -9.08
C VAL A 14 20.56 8.59 -10.07
N GLU A 15 21.71 9.24 -10.29
CA GLU A 15 22.74 8.76 -11.22
C GLU A 15 23.33 7.42 -10.78
N LYS A 16 23.66 7.30 -9.49
CA LYS A 16 24.16 6.05 -8.92
C LYS A 16 23.09 4.93 -8.95
N ALA A 17 21.84 5.28 -8.67
CA ALA A 17 20.73 4.34 -8.77
C ALA A 17 20.51 3.87 -10.22
N ARG A 18 20.65 4.76 -11.20
CA ARG A 18 20.57 4.42 -12.64
C ARG A 18 21.68 3.47 -13.04
N GLU A 19 22.92 3.75 -12.65
CA GLU A 19 24.08 2.91 -12.95
C GLU A 19 23.90 1.48 -12.40
N LEU A 20 23.45 1.33 -11.17
CA LEU A 20 23.33 0.03 -10.51
C LEU A 20 22.05 -0.75 -10.85
N TYR A 21 20.94 -0.04 -11.09
CA TYR A 21 19.62 -0.66 -11.15
C TYR A 21 18.78 -0.26 -12.37
N GLY A 22 19.30 0.61 -13.26
CA GLY A 22 18.56 1.11 -14.40
C GLY A 22 18.08 -0.01 -15.33
N ASP A 23 18.96 -0.96 -15.65
CA ASP A 23 18.62 -2.11 -16.49
C ASP A 23 17.59 -3.03 -15.83
N PHE A 24 17.71 -3.27 -14.53
CA PHE A 24 16.72 -4.06 -13.78
C PHE A 24 15.33 -3.40 -13.78
N VAL A 25 15.27 -2.08 -13.53
CA VAL A 25 13.99 -1.33 -13.55
C VAL A 25 13.37 -1.39 -14.95
N LYS A 26 14.20 -1.20 -15.98
CA LYS A 26 13.77 -1.32 -17.38
C LYS A 26 13.22 -2.70 -17.70
N GLU A 27 13.93 -3.75 -17.33
CA GLU A 27 13.52 -5.15 -17.58
C GLU A 27 12.17 -5.46 -16.94
N VAL A 28 11.94 -5.03 -15.70
CA VAL A 28 10.65 -5.22 -14.99
C VAL A 28 9.52 -4.48 -15.71
N ILE A 29 9.75 -3.24 -16.14
CA ILE A 29 8.75 -2.45 -16.86
C ILE A 29 8.45 -3.07 -18.21
N ASP A 30 9.47 -3.44 -18.98
CA ASP A 30 9.32 -4.08 -20.28
C ASP A 30 8.60 -5.44 -20.16
N TYR A 31 8.90 -6.23 -19.13
CA TYR A 31 8.22 -7.50 -18.87
C TYR A 31 6.70 -7.34 -18.71
N ILE A 32 6.28 -6.30 -17.99
CA ILE A 32 4.86 -5.98 -17.81
C ILE A 32 4.26 -5.41 -19.08
N ARG A 33 4.92 -4.43 -19.70
CA ARG A 33 4.47 -3.77 -20.95
C ARG A 33 4.31 -4.75 -22.09
N ASP A 34 5.25 -5.68 -22.24
CA ASP A 34 5.24 -6.69 -23.29
C ASP A 34 4.30 -7.88 -23.00
N GLN A 35 3.41 -7.75 -22.01
CA GLN A 35 2.38 -8.76 -21.66
C GLN A 35 2.95 -10.13 -21.26
N LYS A 36 4.17 -10.18 -20.70
CA LYS A 36 4.85 -11.45 -20.36
C LYS A 36 4.39 -12.03 -19.02
N HIS A 37 3.74 -11.22 -18.17
CA HIS A 37 3.26 -11.70 -16.87
C HIS A 37 2.01 -12.57 -17.05
N PRO A 38 1.95 -13.79 -16.46
CA PRO A 38 0.85 -14.73 -16.69
C PRO A 38 -0.51 -14.25 -16.16
N ASP A 39 -0.50 -13.50 -15.05
CA ASP A 39 -1.71 -13.09 -14.34
C ASP A 39 -1.96 -11.56 -14.37
N MET A 40 -1.12 -10.79 -15.04
CA MET A 40 -1.27 -9.34 -15.18
C MET A 40 -1.16 -8.90 -16.64
N LYS A 41 -2.01 -7.96 -17.05
CA LYS A 41 -2.03 -7.37 -18.38
C LYS A 41 -2.07 -5.85 -18.31
N LEU A 42 -1.26 -5.20 -19.11
CA LEU A 42 -1.38 -3.78 -19.39
C LEU A 42 -2.53 -3.56 -20.39
N MET A 43 -3.50 -2.74 -20.00
CA MET A 43 -4.66 -2.42 -20.82
C MET A 43 -4.45 -1.12 -21.62
N GLU A 44 -5.24 -0.89 -22.66
CA GLU A 44 -5.17 0.30 -23.51
C GLU A 44 -5.28 1.63 -22.76
N ASN A 45 -6.01 1.62 -21.63
CA ASN A 45 -6.14 2.77 -20.74
C ASN A 45 -4.92 3.00 -19.82
N GLY A 46 -3.85 2.23 -19.99
CA GLY A 46 -2.61 2.32 -19.21
C GLY A 46 -2.64 1.61 -17.86
N LEU A 47 -3.80 1.13 -17.42
CA LEU A 47 -3.95 0.42 -16.15
C LEU A 47 -3.58 -1.06 -16.28
N LEU A 48 -3.13 -1.64 -15.16
CA LEU A 48 -2.88 -3.07 -15.02
C LEU A 48 -4.16 -3.79 -14.59
N PHE A 49 -4.55 -4.78 -15.37
CA PHE A 49 -5.60 -5.73 -15.04
C PHE A 49 -4.98 -7.02 -14.52
N ALA A 50 -5.40 -7.49 -13.34
CA ALA A 50 -4.86 -8.68 -12.70
C ALA A 50 -5.92 -9.78 -12.56
N ASN A 51 -5.55 -11.03 -12.87
CA ASN A 51 -6.44 -12.19 -12.79
C ASN A 51 -6.24 -12.93 -11.46
N GLY A 52 -6.91 -12.47 -10.42
CA GLY A 52 -6.89 -13.05 -9.07
C GLY A 52 -8.17 -13.76 -8.65
N LYS A 53 -9.03 -14.17 -9.61
CA LYS A 53 -10.31 -14.81 -9.31
C LYS A 53 -10.15 -16.08 -8.47
N ASP A 54 -9.17 -16.92 -8.83
CA ASP A 54 -8.93 -18.23 -8.20
C ASP A 54 -7.53 -18.30 -7.55
N LYS A 55 -6.84 -17.17 -7.47
CA LYS A 55 -5.47 -17.06 -6.95
C LYS A 55 -5.34 -15.89 -5.98
N ALA A 56 -4.62 -16.11 -4.88
CA ALA A 56 -4.25 -15.05 -3.94
C ALA A 56 -3.02 -14.30 -4.47
N ILE A 57 -3.22 -13.32 -5.34
CA ILE A 57 -2.15 -12.60 -6.07
C ILE A 57 -1.68 -11.31 -5.40
N THR A 58 -2.29 -10.91 -4.30
CA THR A 58 -1.93 -9.69 -3.56
C THR A 58 -1.36 -10.04 -2.19
N TRP A 59 -0.95 -9.02 -1.41
CA TRP A 59 -0.55 -9.22 -0.03
C TRP A 59 -1.68 -9.81 0.86
N MET A 60 -2.95 -9.63 0.45
CA MET A 60 -4.11 -10.28 1.07
C MET A 60 -4.24 -11.72 0.57
N ASN A 61 -3.30 -12.56 0.97
CA ASN A 61 -3.04 -13.87 0.37
C ASN A 61 -3.56 -15.07 1.18
N SER A 62 -4.38 -14.85 2.19
CA SER A 62 -4.98 -15.94 2.95
C SER A 62 -5.90 -16.78 2.08
N THR A 63 -5.80 -18.09 2.24
CA THR A 63 -6.63 -19.07 1.49
C THR A 63 -7.29 -20.05 2.43
N VAL A 64 -8.52 -20.43 2.12
CA VAL A 64 -9.28 -21.48 2.79
C VAL A 64 -9.75 -22.50 1.76
N ASN A 65 -9.45 -23.77 1.99
CA ASN A 65 -9.74 -24.86 1.03
C ASN A 65 -9.20 -24.56 -0.38
N GLY A 66 -8.01 -23.96 -0.47
CA GLY A 66 -7.35 -23.61 -1.73
C GLY A 66 -7.94 -22.40 -2.47
N LYS A 67 -8.89 -21.69 -1.88
CA LYS A 67 -9.51 -20.49 -2.47
C LYS A 67 -9.12 -19.24 -1.68
N PRO A 68 -8.89 -18.10 -2.36
CA PRO A 68 -8.66 -16.83 -1.68
C PRO A 68 -9.82 -16.45 -0.76
N VAL A 69 -9.52 -16.04 0.47
CA VAL A 69 -10.50 -15.45 1.39
C VAL A 69 -10.92 -14.08 0.88
N VAL A 70 -9.96 -13.30 0.39
CA VAL A 70 -10.19 -12.01 -0.24
C VAL A 70 -9.92 -12.15 -1.73
N THR A 71 -10.98 -12.32 -2.52
CA THR A 71 -10.87 -12.41 -3.98
C THR A 71 -10.65 -11.02 -4.56
N ARG A 72 -9.51 -10.80 -5.22
CA ARG A 72 -9.16 -9.53 -5.86
C ARG A 72 -8.77 -9.77 -7.31
N SER A 73 -9.59 -9.30 -8.23
CA SER A 73 -9.41 -9.47 -9.67
C SER A 73 -9.86 -8.22 -10.41
N GLY A 74 -9.25 -7.91 -11.52
CA GLY A 74 -9.52 -6.71 -12.29
C GLY A 74 -8.47 -5.62 -12.08
N TYR A 75 -8.87 -4.38 -12.12
CA TYR A 75 -8.03 -3.25 -11.75
C TYR A 75 -7.92 -3.19 -10.23
N ILE A 76 -6.73 -3.44 -9.68
CA ILE A 76 -6.44 -3.46 -8.24
C ILE A 76 -5.75 -2.14 -7.89
N VAL A 77 -6.23 -1.43 -6.87
CA VAL A 77 -5.86 -0.04 -6.60
C VAL A 77 -4.37 0.14 -6.31
N GLU A 78 -3.79 -0.66 -5.40
CA GLU A 78 -2.36 -0.53 -5.07
C GLU A 78 -1.43 -1.02 -6.19
N PHE A 79 -1.86 -1.99 -7.00
CA PHE A 79 -1.08 -2.41 -8.17
C PHE A 79 -0.94 -1.26 -9.16
N ASN A 80 -2.04 -0.56 -9.42
CA ASN A 80 -2.06 0.58 -10.33
C ASN A 80 -1.36 1.81 -9.75
N ALA A 81 -1.44 2.03 -8.43
CA ALA A 81 -0.67 3.08 -7.76
C ALA A 81 0.85 2.82 -7.85
N LEU A 82 1.28 1.58 -7.59
CA LEU A 82 2.69 1.16 -7.71
C LEU A 82 3.18 1.23 -9.15
N TRP A 83 2.35 0.84 -10.11
CA TRP A 83 2.66 0.90 -11.54
C TRP A 83 2.88 2.34 -12.00
N TYR A 84 1.94 3.23 -11.69
CA TYR A 84 2.08 4.65 -11.99
C TYR A 84 3.38 5.24 -11.41
N ASN A 85 3.63 4.98 -10.13
CA ASN A 85 4.85 5.43 -9.48
C ASN A 85 6.11 4.84 -10.12
N ALA A 86 6.09 3.58 -10.54
CA ALA A 86 7.21 2.92 -11.20
C ALA A 86 7.55 3.55 -12.54
N LEU A 87 6.54 3.87 -13.36
CA LEU A 87 6.72 4.52 -14.65
C LEU A 87 7.28 5.95 -14.50
N CYS A 88 6.71 6.74 -13.58
CA CYS A 88 7.20 8.09 -13.29
C CYS A 88 8.64 8.06 -12.76
N PHE A 89 8.95 7.14 -11.84
CA PHE A 89 10.31 6.99 -11.35
C PHE A 89 11.30 6.53 -12.44
N TYR A 90 10.87 5.68 -13.35
CA TYR A 90 11.72 5.29 -14.48
C TYR A 90 12.03 6.49 -15.37
N THR A 91 11.06 7.36 -15.63
CA THR A 91 11.30 8.63 -16.35
C THR A 91 12.31 9.51 -15.60
N GLU A 92 12.17 9.66 -14.26
CA GLU A 92 13.15 10.36 -13.41
C GLU A 92 14.55 9.72 -13.53
N LEU A 93 14.61 8.40 -13.42
CA LEU A 93 15.85 7.62 -13.51
C LEU A 93 16.56 7.81 -14.86
N MET A 94 15.80 7.99 -15.95
CA MET A 94 16.33 8.28 -17.30
C MET A 94 16.63 9.77 -17.54
N GLY A 95 16.71 10.59 -16.50
CA GLY A 95 17.10 12.00 -16.57
C GLY A 95 15.93 12.99 -16.67
N GLY A 96 14.72 12.53 -16.38
CA GLY A 96 13.52 13.40 -16.35
C GLY A 96 12.98 13.79 -17.73
N VAL A 97 13.46 13.17 -18.80
CA VAL A 97 12.95 13.38 -20.17
C VAL A 97 11.92 12.32 -20.52
N PRO A 98 10.93 12.63 -21.40
CA PRO A 98 9.97 11.64 -21.86
C PRO A 98 10.65 10.38 -22.42
N VAL A 99 10.22 9.21 -21.96
CA VAL A 99 10.72 7.92 -22.43
C VAL A 99 9.72 7.34 -23.43
N GLU A 100 10.20 6.98 -24.63
CA GLU A 100 9.36 6.39 -25.66
C GLU A 100 8.63 5.15 -25.16
N GLY A 101 7.32 5.07 -25.45
CA GLY A 101 6.45 3.97 -25.00
C GLY A 101 6.04 4.03 -23.52
N ILE A 102 6.62 4.90 -22.69
CA ILE A 102 6.27 5.06 -21.25
C ILE A 102 5.38 6.29 -21.04
N ASP A 103 5.77 7.42 -21.60
CA ASP A 103 5.05 8.70 -21.45
C ASP A 103 3.57 8.63 -21.84
N PRO A 104 3.18 7.96 -22.96
CA PRO A 104 1.77 7.78 -23.31
C PRO A 104 0.99 6.97 -22.26
N ILE A 105 1.63 5.99 -21.60
CA ILE A 105 0.99 5.20 -20.55
C ILE A 105 0.72 6.08 -19.33
N ILE A 106 1.71 6.86 -18.89
CA ILE A 106 1.55 7.80 -17.75
C ILE A 106 0.39 8.77 -18.03
N LYS A 107 0.37 9.42 -19.22
CA LYS A 107 -0.69 10.35 -19.60
C LYS A 107 -2.07 9.70 -19.66
N SER A 108 -2.15 8.46 -20.11
CA SER A 108 -3.40 7.70 -20.08
C SER A 108 -3.86 7.44 -18.64
N MET A 109 -2.92 7.08 -17.76
CA MET A 109 -3.22 6.80 -16.34
C MET A 109 -3.61 8.04 -15.54
N ASP A 110 -3.13 9.24 -15.89
CA ASP A 110 -3.55 10.50 -15.27
C ASP A 110 -5.07 10.69 -15.33
N LYS A 111 -5.69 10.19 -16.40
CA LYS A 111 -7.14 10.23 -16.59
C LYS A 111 -7.81 8.95 -16.08
N SER A 112 -7.35 7.80 -16.53
CA SER A 112 -8.03 6.52 -16.30
C SER A 112 -7.99 6.07 -14.84
N PHE A 113 -6.95 6.41 -14.09
CA PHE A 113 -6.86 6.03 -12.66
C PHE A 113 -7.97 6.68 -11.83
N PRO A 114 -8.15 8.02 -11.80
CA PRO A 114 -9.25 8.62 -11.07
C PRO A 114 -10.63 8.25 -11.65
N GLU A 115 -10.78 8.10 -12.96
CA GLU A 115 -12.05 7.66 -13.57
C GLU A 115 -12.44 6.23 -13.14
N THR A 116 -11.46 5.35 -12.92
CA THR A 116 -11.70 3.97 -12.51
C THR A 116 -11.96 3.85 -11.01
N PHE A 117 -11.14 4.50 -10.18
CA PHE A 117 -11.15 4.24 -8.74
C PHE A 117 -11.91 5.25 -7.91
N VAL A 118 -12.13 6.50 -8.37
CA VAL A 118 -12.81 7.55 -7.59
C VAL A 118 -14.30 7.64 -7.87
N LYS A 119 -14.71 7.67 -9.13
CA LYS A 119 -16.12 7.68 -9.60
C LYS A 119 -17.12 8.49 -8.74
N GLY A 120 -16.72 9.70 -8.30
CA GLY A 120 -17.59 10.56 -7.50
C GLY A 120 -17.72 10.23 -6.02
N TYR A 121 -16.99 9.23 -5.52
CA TYR A 121 -16.87 8.92 -4.09
C TYR A 121 -15.66 9.64 -3.48
N ASN A 122 -15.71 9.82 -2.16
CA ASN A 122 -14.64 10.48 -1.40
C ASN A 122 -13.50 9.50 -1.01
N TYR A 123 -13.39 8.34 -1.65
CA TYR A 123 -12.32 7.37 -1.45
C TYR A 123 -12.16 6.46 -2.66
N LEU A 124 -11.11 5.65 -2.69
CA LEU A 124 -10.83 4.79 -3.83
C LEU A 124 -11.44 3.39 -3.63
N PHE A 125 -12.03 2.85 -4.68
CA PHE A 125 -12.43 1.44 -4.72
C PHE A 125 -11.23 0.53 -4.55
N ASP A 126 -11.40 -0.59 -3.88
CA ASP A 126 -10.32 -1.55 -3.65
C ASP A 126 -9.96 -2.31 -4.94
N SER A 127 -10.99 -2.71 -5.70
CA SER A 127 -10.82 -3.27 -7.04
C SER A 127 -12.04 -3.02 -7.93
N VAL A 128 -11.80 -3.03 -9.26
CA VAL A 128 -12.84 -2.84 -10.28
C VAL A 128 -12.68 -3.89 -11.37
N ASN A 129 -13.74 -4.68 -11.63
CA ASN A 129 -13.76 -5.71 -12.66
C ASN A 129 -15.05 -5.59 -13.49
N GLY A 130 -14.98 -4.90 -14.61
CA GLY A 130 -16.15 -4.57 -15.43
C GLY A 130 -17.19 -3.76 -14.64
N SER A 131 -18.38 -4.32 -14.45
CA SER A 131 -19.44 -3.71 -13.63
C SER A 131 -19.33 -4.01 -12.14
N THR A 132 -18.48 -4.95 -11.75
CA THR A 132 -18.29 -5.34 -10.35
C THR A 132 -17.26 -4.40 -9.72
N VAL A 133 -17.66 -3.77 -8.62
CA VAL A 133 -16.83 -2.82 -7.87
C VAL A 133 -16.75 -3.28 -6.41
N ASP A 134 -15.54 -3.43 -5.89
CA ASP A 134 -15.33 -3.62 -4.45
C ASP A 134 -15.30 -2.26 -3.73
N TRP A 135 -16.36 -1.98 -3.00
CA TRP A 135 -16.58 -0.76 -2.21
C TRP A 135 -16.01 -0.83 -0.81
N SER A 136 -15.44 -1.98 -0.44
CA SER A 136 -14.92 -2.18 0.91
C SER A 136 -13.84 -1.14 1.20
N VAL A 137 -13.96 -0.49 2.36
CA VAL A 137 -12.89 0.38 2.83
C VAL A 137 -11.76 -0.50 3.36
N ARG A 138 -10.69 -0.55 2.57
CA ARG A 138 -9.46 -1.31 2.83
C ARG A 138 -8.24 -0.39 2.79
N PRO A 139 -7.14 -0.75 3.44
CA PRO A 139 -5.96 0.12 3.54
C PRO A 139 -5.20 0.29 2.22
N ASN A 140 -5.49 -0.52 1.21
CA ASN A 140 -4.76 -0.57 -0.06
C ASN A 140 -4.73 0.77 -0.80
N MET A 141 -5.79 1.55 -0.69
CA MET A 141 -5.88 2.89 -1.30
C MET A 141 -4.82 3.86 -0.79
N ILE A 142 -4.23 3.62 0.39
CA ILE A 142 -3.25 4.54 0.98
C ILE A 142 -1.97 4.62 0.15
N PHE A 143 -1.63 3.57 -0.59
CA PHE A 143 -0.45 3.57 -1.47
C PHE A 143 -0.56 4.61 -2.58
N ALA A 144 -1.76 4.91 -3.07
CA ALA A 144 -1.96 5.97 -4.06
C ALA A 144 -1.64 7.38 -3.50
N VAL A 145 -1.50 7.53 -2.18
CA VAL A 145 -1.14 8.80 -1.52
C VAL A 145 0.29 8.76 -0.97
N ALA A 146 0.72 7.61 -0.42
CA ALA A 146 2.03 7.43 0.20
C ALA A 146 3.18 7.44 -0.81
N LEU A 147 2.96 6.97 -2.02
CA LEU A 147 3.99 6.91 -3.05
C LEU A 147 4.39 8.31 -3.53
N PRO A 148 5.66 8.52 -3.94
CA PRO A 148 6.15 9.81 -4.42
C PRO A 148 5.37 10.37 -5.60
N TYR A 149 5.02 9.52 -6.57
CA TYR A 149 4.21 9.88 -7.72
C TYR A 149 2.80 9.32 -7.58
N SER A 150 1.80 10.14 -7.88
CA SER A 150 0.39 9.82 -7.68
C SER A 150 -0.49 10.59 -8.66
N PRO A 151 -1.42 9.95 -9.36
CA PRO A 151 -2.34 10.60 -10.29
C PRO A 151 -3.51 11.29 -9.58
N LEU A 152 -3.51 11.33 -8.25
CA LEU A 152 -4.58 11.94 -7.46
C LEU A 152 -4.35 13.43 -7.22
N THR A 153 -5.44 14.21 -7.28
CA THR A 153 -5.45 15.62 -6.83
C THR A 153 -5.24 15.73 -5.31
N ARG A 154 -4.85 16.92 -4.84
CA ARG A 154 -4.69 17.19 -3.40
C ARG A 154 -5.96 16.89 -2.59
N MET A 155 -7.13 17.21 -3.13
CA MET A 155 -8.42 16.93 -2.47
C MET A 155 -8.67 15.43 -2.35
N GLN A 156 -8.42 14.66 -3.41
CA GLN A 156 -8.57 13.21 -3.41
C GLN A 156 -7.60 12.55 -2.42
N LYS A 157 -6.32 12.98 -2.39
CA LYS A 157 -5.33 12.51 -1.42
C LYS A 157 -5.80 12.75 0.02
N ARG A 158 -6.34 13.93 0.30
CA ARG A 158 -6.89 14.26 1.61
C ARG A 158 -8.07 13.36 1.97
N ALA A 159 -9.02 13.17 1.05
CA ALA A 159 -10.19 12.33 1.26
C ALA A 159 -9.81 10.85 1.55
N VAL A 160 -8.79 10.33 0.86
CA VAL A 160 -8.24 8.98 1.16
C VAL A 160 -7.67 8.92 2.57
N VAL A 161 -6.84 9.88 2.97
CA VAL A 161 -6.29 9.89 4.33
C VAL A 161 -7.40 10.00 5.37
N ASP A 162 -8.39 10.87 5.16
CA ASP A 162 -9.50 11.06 6.10
C ASP A 162 -10.34 9.78 6.29
N ILE A 163 -10.69 9.06 5.21
CA ILE A 163 -11.47 7.82 5.32
C ILE A 163 -10.65 6.70 5.99
N VAL A 164 -9.37 6.55 5.65
CA VAL A 164 -8.48 5.56 6.26
C VAL A 164 -8.31 5.83 7.75
N THR A 165 -8.13 7.09 8.13
CA THR A 165 -8.06 7.50 9.54
C THR A 165 -9.35 7.12 10.29
N LYS A 166 -10.50 7.45 9.71
CA LYS A 166 -11.81 7.24 10.35
C LYS A 166 -12.18 5.77 10.51
N GLU A 167 -11.92 4.95 9.49
CA GLU A 167 -12.45 3.59 9.42
C GLU A 167 -11.41 2.52 9.82
N LEU A 168 -10.13 2.76 9.55
CA LEU A 168 -9.13 1.71 9.63
C LEU A 168 -8.07 1.93 10.72
N LEU A 169 -7.82 3.17 11.12
CA LEU A 169 -6.75 3.44 12.08
C LEU A 169 -7.05 2.85 13.45
N THR A 170 -6.06 2.16 13.99
CA THR A 170 -6.01 1.68 15.39
C THR A 170 -4.71 2.16 16.05
N PRO A 171 -4.57 2.08 17.36
CA PRO A 171 -3.30 2.39 18.04
C PRO A 171 -2.13 1.51 17.57
N LYS A 172 -2.40 0.34 16.97
CA LYS A 172 -1.40 -0.69 16.65
C LYS A 172 -1.17 -0.90 15.15
N GLY A 173 -1.88 -0.18 14.28
CA GLY A 173 -1.76 -0.31 12.84
C GLY A 173 -3.06 0.02 12.09
N LEU A 174 -3.13 -0.31 10.81
CA LEU A 174 -4.37 -0.18 10.03
C LEU A 174 -5.11 -1.51 9.96
N ARG A 175 -6.41 -1.48 10.21
CA ARG A 175 -7.30 -2.61 9.92
C ARG A 175 -7.26 -2.96 8.44
N SER A 176 -7.27 -4.24 8.13
CA SER A 176 -7.33 -4.75 6.76
C SER A 176 -8.72 -4.61 6.11
N LEU A 177 -9.76 -4.35 6.93
CA LEU A 177 -11.13 -4.11 6.50
C LEU A 177 -11.83 -3.21 7.50
N SER A 178 -12.71 -2.31 7.03
CA SER A 178 -13.54 -1.47 7.89
C SER A 178 -14.51 -2.31 8.75
N PRO A 179 -14.73 -1.94 10.03
CA PRO A 179 -15.73 -2.57 10.89
C PRO A 179 -17.16 -2.50 10.36
N LYS A 180 -17.43 -1.63 9.38
CA LYS A 180 -18.74 -1.47 8.74
C LYS A 180 -18.96 -2.39 7.56
N SER A 181 -17.92 -3.08 7.11
CA SER A 181 -17.99 -3.96 5.95
C SER A 181 -18.51 -5.34 6.36
N GLU A 182 -19.29 -5.95 5.47
CA GLU A 182 -19.68 -7.35 5.60
C GLU A 182 -18.43 -8.24 5.66
N GLY A 183 -18.47 -9.29 6.46
CA GLY A 183 -17.34 -10.20 6.66
C GLY A 183 -16.24 -9.68 7.59
N TYR A 184 -16.43 -8.55 8.29
CA TYR A 184 -15.47 -8.04 9.27
C TYR A 184 -15.20 -9.04 10.39
N ARG A 185 -13.92 -9.42 10.55
CA ARG A 185 -13.42 -10.40 11.54
C ARG A 185 -12.20 -9.83 12.25
N PRO A 186 -12.37 -9.12 13.36
CA PRO A 186 -11.27 -8.39 14.01
C PRO A 186 -10.30 -9.26 14.80
N TYR A 187 -10.67 -10.49 15.16
CA TYR A 187 -9.88 -11.32 16.07
C TYR A 187 -9.19 -12.48 15.35
N TYR A 188 -7.86 -12.56 15.48
CA TYR A 188 -7.04 -13.64 14.93
C TYR A 188 -6.84 -14.74 15.97
N VAL A 189 -7.89 -15.51 16.23
CA VAL A 189 -7.97 -16.51 17.29
C VAL A 189 -8.62 -17.81 16.79
N GLY A 190 -8.51 -18.88 17.59
CA GLY A 190 -9.12 -20.16 17.28
C GLY A 190 -8.26 -21.08 16.40
N PRO A 191 -8.88 -22.11 15.79
CA PRO A 191 -8.21 -23.04 14.88
C PRO A 191 -7.74 -22.34 13.59
N GLN A 192 -6.87 -22.99 12.81
CA GLN A 192 -6.27 -22.44 11.60
C GLN A 192 -7.32 -21.86 10.64
N TYR A 193 -8.40 -22.59 10.40
CA TYR A 193 -9.47 -22.15 9.52
C TYR A 193 -10.06 -20.77 9.91
N GLU A 194 -10.34 -20.57 11.19
CA GLU A 194 -10.89 -19.30 11.70
C GLU A 194 -9.86 -18.16 11.59
N ARG A 195 -8.59 -18.46 11.86
CA ARG A 195 -7.51 -17.49 11.70
C ARG A 195 -7.31 -17.09 10.26
N ASP A 196 -7.34 -18.04 9.32
CA ASP A 196 -7.20 -17.77 7.88
C ASP A 196 -8.35 -16.88 7.37
N LEU A 197 -9.58 -17.11 7.85
CA LEU A 197 -10.71 -16.24 7.53
C LEU A 197 -10.58 -14.82 8.09
N ALA A 198 -9.89 -14.63 9.22
CA ALA A 198 -9.73 -13.33 9.86
C ALA A 198 -8.52 -12.54 9.33
N TYR A 199 -7.51 -13.22 8.77
CA TYR A 199 -6.16 -12.72 8.52
C TYR A 199 -6.11 -11.39 7.76
N HIS A 200 -7.00 -11.18 6.77
CA HIS A 200 -7.13 -9.93 6.02
C HIS A 200 -8.57 -9.36 6.03
N GLN A 201 -9.34 -9.70 7.05
CA GLN A 201 -10.75 -9.31 7.16
C GLN A 201 -11.05 -8.46 8.42
N GLY A 202 -10.08 -7.71 8.89
CA GLY A 202 -10.31 -6.80 10.00
C GLY A 202 -9.17 -6.71 11.03
N THR A 203 -8.19 -7.63 10.99
CA THR A 203 -6.96 -7.54 11.77
C THR A 203 -6.17 -6.28 11.44
N ALA A 204 -5.43 -5.73 12.40
CA ALA A 204 -4.63 -4.53 12.23
C ALA A 204 -3.16 -4.87 11.94
N TRP A 205 -2.57 -4.17 10.96
CA TRP A 205 -1.23 -4.44 10.45
C TRP A 205 -0.31 -3.24 10.64
N PRO A 206 0.75 -3.36 11.46
CA PRO A 206 1.68 -2.24 11.72
C PRO A 206 2.45 -1.75 10.49
N TRP A 207 2.83 -2.63 9.54
CA TRP A 207 3.56 -2.19 8.36
C TRP A 207 2.78 -1.20 7.48
N LEU A 208 1.45 -1.31 7.49
CA LEU A 208 0.56 -0.36 6.82
C LEU A 208 0.55 1.02 7.50
N LEU A 209 0.85 1.07 8.80
CA LEU A 209 1.00 2.34 9.51
C LEU A 209 2.15 3.16 8.93
N GLY A 210 3.22 2.51 8.47
CA GLY A 210 4.32 3.19 7.78
C GLY A 210 3.86 3.95 6.54
N ALA A 211 3.12 3.27 5.65
CA ALA A 211 2.54 3.90 4.45
C ALA A 211 1.51 4.99 4.81
N TYR A 212 0.68 4.74 5.82
CA TYR A 212 -0.32 5.70 6.30
C TYR A 212 0.33 6.99 6.84
N LEU A 213 1.34 6.87 7.70
CA LEU A 213 1.99 8.03 8.27
C LEU A 213 2.78 8.84 7.22
N GLU A 214 3.39 8.16 6.23
CA GLU A 214 3.97 8.86 5.07
C GLU A 214 2.90 9.62 4.29
N ALA A 215 1.75 9.00 3.99
CA ALA A 215 0.63 9.66 3.32
C ALA A 215 0.08 10.83 4.15
N TYR A 216 -0.04 10.65 5.45
CA TYR A 216 -0.49 11.68 6.39
C TYR A 216 0.43 12.90 6.37
N LEU A 217 1.74 12.68 6.49
CA LEU A 217 2.75 13.75 6.43
C LEU A 217 2.79 14.45 5.06
N ARG A 218 2.57 13.73 3.95
CA ARG A 218 2.46 14.35 2.61
C ARG A 218 1.24 15.28 2.49
N VAL A 219 0.14 14.96 3.16
CA VAL A 219 -1.09 15.76 3.12
C VAL A 219 -1.04 16.94 4.08
N PHE A 220 -0.50 16.76 5.29
CA PHE A 220 -0.56 17.73 6.38
C PHE A 220 0.77 18.46 6.62
N GLY A 221 1.88 17.98 6.06
CA GLY A 221 3.21 18.58 6.30
C GLY A 221 3.59 18.59 7.78
N LYS A 222 4.23 19.65 8.21
CA LYS A 222 4.68 19.85 9.62
C LYS A 222 3.54 19.73 10.65
N SER A 223 2.33 20.13 10.30
CA SER A 223 1.18 20.00 11.22
C SER A 223 0.82 18.55 11.56
N GLY A 224 1.27 17.59 10.75
CA GLY A 224 1.07 16.16 10.96
C GLY A 224 2.11 15.50 11.87
N VAL A 225 3.25 16.15 12.16
CA VAL A 225 4.38 15.54 12.87
C VAL A 225 4.00 15.04 14.26
N ALA A 226 3.39 15.88 15.08
CA ALA A 226 3.01 15.50 16.45
C ALA A 226 2.01 14.34 16.49
N PHE A 227 1.15 14.21 15.48
CA PHE A 227 0.26 13.04 15.35
C PHE A 227 1.06 11.77 15.01
N ALA A 228 1.96 11.85 14.05
CA ALA A 228 2.79 10.70 13.64
C ALA A 228 3.68 10.21 14.77
N GLU A 229 4.28 11.13 15.55
CA GLU A 229 5.06 10.78 16.75
C GLU A 229 4.22 10.03 17.80
N ARG A 230 3.01 10.51 18.11
CA ARG A 230 2.09 9.82 19.04
C ARG A 230 1.75 8.41 18.57
N MET A 231 1.57 8.21 17.28
CA MET A 231 1.30 6.87 16.73
C MET A 231 2.48 5.92 16.90
N LEU A 232 3.73 6.40 16.80
CA LEU A 232 4.91 5.58 17.08
C LEU A 232 5.03 5.22 18.55
N ILE A 233 4.79 6.17 19.47
CA ILE A 233 4.81 5.93 20.93
C ILE A 233 3.84 4.82 21.32
N SER A 234 2.67 4.73 20.66
CA SER A 234 1.69 3.67 20.93
C SER A 234 2.16 2.24 20.64
N LEU A 235 3.25 2.10 19.87
CA LEU A 235 3.89 0.81 19.57
C LEU A 235 5.09 0.49 20.48
N GLU A 236 5.59 1.47 21.24
CA GLU A 236 6.79 1.29 22.08
C GLU A 236 6.59 0.20 23.15
N GLU A 237 5.43 0.17 23.76
CA GLU A 237 5.10 -0.85 24.76
C GLU A 237 5.17 -2.28 24.19
N GLU A 238 4.78 -2.47 22.92
CA GLU A 238 4.77 -3.77 22.25
C GLU A 238 6.19 -4.35 22.09
N MET A 239 7.20 -3.48 22.04
CA MET A 239 8.60 -3.91 21.94
C MET A 239 9.13 -4.64 23.16
N SER A 240 8.36 -4.68 24.25
CA SER A 240 8.71 -5.40 25.49
C SER A 240 7.74 -6.54 25.84
N LEU A 241 6.61 -6.65 25.14
CA LEU A 241 5.54 -7.59 25.52
C LEU A 241 5.69 -8.98 24.89
N HIS A 242 6.01 -9.06 23.58
CA HIS A 242 6.05 -10.33 22.86
C HIS A 242 7.49 -10.83 22.61
N CYS A 243 8.35 -9.93 22.17
CA CYS A 243 9.79 -10.18 21.96
C CYS A 243 10.51 -8.84 22.08
N ILE A 244 11.65 -8.82 22.80
CA ILE A 244 12.37 -7.58 23.10
C ILE A 244 12.88 -6.92 21.81
N GLY A 245 12.54 -5.63 21.65
CA GLY A 245 13.01 -4.80 20.55
C GLY A 245 12.37 -5.06 19.19
N THR A 246 11.20 -5.73 19.16
CA THR A 246 10.49 -6.05 17.92
C THR A 246 8.98 -5.88 18.06
N ILE A 247 8.27 -6.05 16.93
CA ILE A 247 6.83 -5.87 16.83
C ILE A 247 6.23 -7.15 16.23
N PRO A 248 5.13 -7.70 16.80
CA PRO A 248 4.47 -8.89 16.26
C PRO A 248 3.88 -8.61 14.86
N GLU A 249 3.53 -9.68 14.15
CA GLU A 249 3.10 -9.63 12.76
C GLU A 249 1.84 -8.78 12.56
N LEU A 250 0.82 -8.99 13.38
CA LEU A 250 -0.46 -8.29 13.31
C LEU A 250 -1.07 -8.16 14.71
N PHE A 251 -2.14 -7.40 14.80
CA PHE A 251 -2.93 -7.23 16.01
C PHE A 251 -4.40 -7.55 15.74
N ASP A 252 -5.12 -7.95 16.79
CA ASP A 252 -6.58 -7.95 16.72
C ASP A 252 -7.07 -6.54 16.34
N GLY A 253 -8.09 -6.46 15.47
CA GLY A 253 -8.57 -5.18 14.96
C GLY A 253 -9.45 -4.40 15.92
N ASN A 254 -9.89 -5.02 17.03
CA ASN A 254 -10.68 -4.41 18.11
C ASN A 254 -9.96 -4.52 19.45
N PRO A 255 -10.32 -3.67 20.43
CA PRO A 255 -9.77 -3.76 21.76
C PRO A 255 -9.86 -5.17 22.35
N PRO A 256 -8.84 -5.61 23.09
CA PRO A 256 -7.67 -4.86 23.57
C PRO A 256 -6.51 -4.74 22.59
N PHE A 257 -6.69 -5.04 21.29
CA PHE A 257 -5.65 -4.99 20.24
C PHE A 257 -4.46 -5.90 20.57
N THR A 258 -4.73 -7.15 20.88
CA THR A 258 -3.70 -8.14 21.25
C THR A 258 -2.83 -8.48 20.05
N GLY A 259 -1.50 -8.51 20.25
CA GLY A 259 -0.53 -8.95 19.23
C GLY A 259 -0.72 -10.42 18.87
N ARG A 260 -0.61 -10.75 17.58
CA ARG A 260 -0.88 -12.07 17.02
C ARG A 260 0.13 -12.40 15.90
N GLY A 261 0.05 -13.64 15.43
CA GLY A 261 0.91 -14.14 14.35
C GLY A 261 2.35 -14.39 14.83
N ALA A 262 3.32 -14.10 13.98
CA ALA A 262 4.75 -14.21 14.33
C ALA A 262 5.10 -13.18 15.41
N VAL A 263 5.87 -13.58 16.40
CA VAL A 263 6.25 -12.71 17.55
C VAL A 263 7.20 -11.57 17.15
N SER A 264 7.89 -11.72 16.01
CA SER A 264 8.79 -10.73 15.42
C SER A 264 8.59 -10.71 13.92
N PHE A 265 8.28 -9.53 13.36
CA PHE A 265 7.98 -9.39 11.94
C PHE A 265 8.78 -8.25 11.31
N ALA A 266 9.74 -8.60 10.48
CA ALA A 266 10.71 -7.66 9.90
C ALA A 266 10.05 -6.52 9.10
N MET A 267 8.95 -6.78 8.39
CA MET A 267 8.25 -5.75 7.64
C MET A 267 7.70 -4.64 8.54
N ASN A 268 7.18 -5.00 9.72
CA ASN A 268 6.68 -4.02 10.69
C ASN A 268 7.81 -3.15 11.23
N VAL A 269 8.92 -3.78 11.63
CA VAL A 269 10.11 -3.06 12.14
C VAL A 269 10.65 -2.11 11.07
N ALA A 270 10.81 -2.59 9.83
CA ALA A 270 11.30 -1.78 8.72
C ALA A 270 10.38 -0.58 8.42
N ALA A 271 9.05 -0.78 8.45
CA ALA A 271 8.08 0.28 8.21
C ALA A 271 8.15 1.36 9.31
N ILE A 272 8.31 0.97 10.57
CA ILE A 272 8.43 1.92 11.69
C ILE A 272 9.75 2.67 11.65
N LEU A 273 10.88 1.99 11.39
CA LEU A 273 12.18 2.65 11.22
C LEU A 273 12.14 3.69 10.08
N ARG A 274 11.44 3.39 9.00
CA ARG A 274 11.22 4.36 7.90
C ARG A 274 10.45 5.60 8.36
N VAL A 275 9.42 5.45 9.20
CA VAL A 275 8.68 6.60 9.75
C VAL A 275 9.57 7.45 10.63
N VAL A 276 10.40 6.84 11.46
CA VAL A 276 11.39 7.55 12.28
C VAL A 276 12.33 8.40 11.42
N ASP A 277 12.81 7.85 10.29
CA ASP A 277 13.65 8.60 9.34
C ASP A 277 12.88 9.77 8.67
N LEU A 278 11.63 9.54 8.29
CA LEU A 278 10.75 10.59 7.75
C LEU A 278 10.55 11.73 8.76
N LEU A 279 10.26 11.40 10.02
CA LEU A 279 10.06 12.41 11.07
C LEU A 279 11.31 13.24 11.32
N LYS A 280 12.51 12.64 11.29
CA LYS A 280 13.77 13.40 11.38
C LYS A 280 13.89 14.45 10.27
N LYS A 281 13.48 14.12 9.04
CA LYS A 281 13.49 15.05 7.89
C LYS A 281 12.51 16.21 8.11
N TYR A 282 11.26 15.90 8.49
CA TYR A 282 10.23 16.90 8.73
C TYR A 282 10.54 17.83 9.92
N ASN A 283 11.27 17.34 10.93
CA ASN A 283 11.72 18.16 12.07
C ASN A 283 12.94 19.03 11.73
N ALA A 284 13.74 18.66 10.73
CA ALA A 284 14.91 19.42 10.29
C ALA A 284 14.56 20.57 9.33
N GLU A 285 13.45 20.50 8.63
CA GLU A 285 12.89 21.55 7.76
C GLU A 285 12.17 22.66 8.58
#